data_ed383a88c835924cfdbde1900d8d062f
#
_entry.id   ed383a88c835924cfdbde1900d8d062f
#
_cell.length_a   1.000
_cell.length_b   1.000
_cell.length_c   1.000
_cell.angle_alpha   90.00
_cell.angle_beta   90.00
_cell.angle_gamma   90.00
#
_symmetry.space_group_name_H-M   'P 1'
#
loop_
_entity.id
_entity.type
_entity.pdbx_description
1 polymer ?
#
loop_
_entity_poly.entity_id
_entity_poly.type
_entity_poly.pdbx_seq_one_letter_code
_entity_poly.pdbx_strand_id
1 'polypeptide(L)'
;MIQTENLTRKFGNIVAVDRLTIQVAEGEVFGFLGPNGAGKTTTVRMLTSLIGPTSGTAVVNGYRVGQDDINIRRSVGILTETPGMYDGLSAERNLLIYASLYEVKDPAAQVEKYLRMLELWDRRGDPAGAFSKGMKQKLAIARALLHEPRVLFLDEPTAALDPEAAHLVREFISELRHEGRTIVVCTHNLDEADRLCDRIAVFKTRLLVVDTPARLRSQVFGRKSVFHLRQAPQALADAVSGLPYVKNAQILDNKLLVTLDDPEANNPDIVRILVGLGADVQFVAELRRSLEDVYLQLIKSA
;
A
#
# COMPACT_ATOMS: atom_id res chain seq x y z
N MET A 1 12.46 -9.06 -6.90
CA MET A 1 12.24 -9.82 -5.65
C MET A 1 11.03 -10.76 -5.73
N ILE A 2 9.86 -10.29 -6.23
CA ILE A 2 8.68 -11.15 -6.48
C ILE A 2 8.31 -11.03 -7.96
N GLN A 3 8.03 -12.17 -8.62
CA GLN A 3 7.57 -12.21 -10.01
C GLN A 3 6.44 -13.22 -10.14
N THR A 4 5.39 -12.88 -10.88
CA THR A 4 4.31 -13.81 -11.22
C THR A 4 4.00 -13.74 -12.70
N GLU A 5 3.67 -14.88 -13.29
CA GLU A 5 3.25 -14.98 -14.68
C GLU A 5 1.93 -15.76 -14.77
N ASN A 6 0.87 -15.10 -15.18
CA ASN A 6 -0.48 -15.66 -15.32
C ASN A 6 -0.94 -16.47 -14.10
N LEU A 7 -0.50 -16.06 -12.89
CA LEU A 7 -0.79 -16.77 -11.65
C LEU A 7 -2.29 -16.81 -11.40
N THR A 8 -2.83 -18.02 -11.29
CA THR A 8 -4.28 -18.23 -11.20
C THR A 8 -4.62 -19.17 -10.05
N ARG A 9 -5.67 -18.87 -9.30
CA ARG A 9 -6.24 -19.76 -8.29
C ARG A 9 -7.74 -19.89 -8.44
N LYS A 10 -8.19 -21.14 -8.52
CA LYS A 10 -9.61 -21.52 -8.53
C LYS A 10 -9.93 -22.39 -7.33
N PHE A 11 -11.11 -22.22 -6.77
CA PHE A 11 -11.71 -23.08 -5.75
C PHE A 11 -13.04 -23.59 -6.31
N GLY A 12 -13.03 -24.83 -6.81
CA GLY A 12 -14.14 -25.34 -7.60
C GLY A 12 -14.41 -24.45 -8.80
N ASN A 13 -15.61 -23.90 -8.91
CA ASN A 13 -16.03 -23.00 -10.00
C ASN A 13 -15.69 -21.51 -9.74
N ILE A 14 -15.18 -21.17 -8.56
CA ILE A 14 -14.88 -19.78 -8.19
C ILE A 14 -13.43 -19.47 -8.55
N VAL A 15 -13.23 -18.45 -9.40
CA VAL A 15 -11.90 -17.91 -9.71
C VAL A 15 -11.60 -16.83 -8.67
N ALA A 16 -10.67 -17.13 -7.76
CA ALA A 16 -10.26 -16.18 -6.72
C ALA A 16 -9.16 -15.23 -7.21
N VAL A 17 -8.25 -15.71 -8.08
CA VAL A 17 -7.20 -14.93 -8.74
C VAL A 17 -7.13 -15.36 -10.19
N ASP A 18 -7.25 -14.42 -11.13
CA ASP A 18 -7.24 -14.68 -12.57
C ASP A 18 -6.02 -14.04 -13.23
N ARG A 19 -5.10 -14.87 -13.70
CA ARG A 19 -3.93 -14.52 -14.54
C ARG A 19 -3.13 -13.32 -14.03
N LEU A 20 -2.83 -13.30 -12.74
CA LEU A 20 -2.03 -12.22 -12.14
C LEU A 20 -0.59 -12.26 -12.66
N THR A 21 -0.17 -11.19 -13.35
CA THR A 21 1.20 -10.96 -13.78
C THR A 21 1.70 -9.66 -13.20
N ILE A 22 2.64 -9.73 -12.26
CA ILE A 22 3.27 -8.58 -11.59
C ILE A 22 4.75 -8.83 -11.36
N GLN A 23 5.46 -7.74 -11.15
CA GLN A 23 6.84 -7.73 -10.70
C GLN A 23 6.99 -6.73 -9.55
N VAL A 24 7.56 -7.17 -8.43
CA VAL A 24 7.92 -6.34 -7.28
C VAL A 24 9.43 -6.30 -7.17
N ALA A 25 9.99 -5.09 -7.11
CA ALA A 25 11.43 -4.88 -7.00
C ALA A 25 11.95 -5.19 -5.58
N GLU A 26 13.26 -5.29 -5.42
CA GLU A 26 13.89 -5.39 -4.12
C GLU A 26 13.80 -4.04 -3.39
N GLY A 27 13.48 -4.04 -2.08
CA GLY A 27 13.32 -2.83 -1.29
C GLY A 27 12.04 -2.02 -1.57
N GLU A 28 11.15 -2.52 -2.45
CA GLU A 28 9.89 -1.87 -2.79
C GLU A 28 8.80 -2.16 -1.75
N VAL A 29 8.01 -1.15 -1.40
CA VAL A 29 6.72 -1.31 -0.73
C VAL A 29 5.61 -1.36 -1.77
N PHE A 30 5.07 -2.54 -2.02
CA PHE A 30 4.08 -2.80 -3.04
C PHE A 30 2.68 -3.02 -2.43
N GLY A 31 1.69 -2.25 -2.86
CA GLY A 31 0.32 -2.33 -2.36
C GLY A 31 -0.59 -3.21 -3.23
N PHE A 32 -1.31 -4.15 -2.64
CA PHE A 32 -2.51 -4.75 -3.22
C PHE A 32 -3.74 -4.04 -2.69
N LEU A 33 -4.37 -3.21 -3.52
CA LEU A 33 -5.57 -2.47 -3.19
C LEU A 33 -6.79 -3.11 -3.83
N GLY A 34 -7.83 -3.39 -3.05
CA GLY A 34 -9.07 -3.97 -3.56
C GLY A 34 -10.08 -4.27 -2.46
N PRO A 35 -11.35 -4.50 -2.82
CA PRO A 35 -12.39 -4.80 -1.85
C PRO A 35 -12.18 -6.15 -1.18
N ASN A 36 -12.96 -6.44 -0.13
CA ASN A 36 -12.96 -7.75 0.47
C ASN A 36 -13.44 -8.79 -0.57
N GLY A 37 -12.78 -9.96 -0.60
CA GLY A 37 -13.01 -10.97 -1.60
C GLY A 37 -12.35 -10.74 -2.97
N ALA A 38 -11.58 -9.66 -3.16
CA ALA A 38 -10.88 -9.39 -4.42
C ALA A 38 -9.79 -10.40 -4.77
N GLY A 39 -9.36 -11.25 -3.83
CA GLY A 39 -8.29 -12.23 -4.03
C GLY A 39 -6.93 -11.83 -3.42
N LYS A 40 -6.83 -10.71 -2.68
CA LYS A 40 -5.59 -10.22 -2.04
C LYS A 40 -4.96 -11.28 -1.13
N THR A 41 -5.70 -11.73 -0.12
CA THR A 41 -5.26 -12.77 0.83
C THR A 41 -4.96 -14.10 0.12
N THR A 42 -5.72 -14.46 -0.91
CA THR A 42 -5.45 -15.66 -1.72
C THR A 42 -4.11 -15.53 -2.46
N THR A 43 -3.82 -14.36 -3.01
CA THR A 43 -2.53 -14.07 -3.66
C THR A 43 -1.38 -14.19 -2.66
N VAL A 44 -1.49 -13.57 -1.48
CA VAL A 44 -0.50 -13.71 -0.42
C VAL A 44 -0.27 -15.19 -0.06
N ARG A 45 -1.34 -15.96 0.15
CA ARG A 45 -1.24 -17.39 0.47
C ARG A 45 -0.52 -18.20 -0.63
N MET A 46 -0.70 -17.85 -1.90
CA MET A 46 0.08 -18.48 -2.99
C MET A 46 1.55 -18.07 -2.96
N LEU A 47 1.83 -16.76 -2.83
CA LEU A 47 3.20 -16.24 -2.82
C LEU A 47 4.02 -16.70 -1.60
N THR A 48 3.35 -17.01 -0.50
CA THR A 48 3.95 -17.56 0.72
C THR A 48 3.95 -19.08 0.77
N SER A 49 3.56 -19.74 -0.34
CA SER A 49 3.48 -21.22 -0.45
C SER A 49 2.60 -21.88 0.61
N LEU A 50 1.57 -21.20 1.10
CA LEU A 50 0.53 -21.78 1.97
C LEU A 50 -0.50 -22.55 1.16
N ILE A 51 -0.73 -22.15 -0.10
CA ILE A 51 -1.57 -22.85 -1.07
C ILE A 51 -0.87 -22.83 -2.44
N GLY A 52 -1.01 -23.91 -3.21
CA GLY A 52 -0.49 -23.95 -4.58
C GLY A 52 -1.38 -23.17 -5.57
N PRO A 53 -0.81 -22.62 -6.65
CA PRO A 53 -1.59 -22.07 -7.76
C PRO A 53 -2.33 -23.19 -8.54
N THR A 54 -3.44 -22.85 -9.21
CA THR A 54 -4.10 -23.74 -10.16
C THR A 54 -3.37 -23.77 -11.49
N SER A 55 -2.82 -22.60 -11.91
CA SER A 55 -1.99 -22.45 -13.11
C SER A 55 -1.15 -21.17 -12.99
N GLY A 56 -0.21 -21.01 -13.93
CA GLY A 56 0.77 -19.92 -13.90
C GLY A 56 1.94 -20.22 -12.97
N THR A 57 2.84 -19.27 -12.81
CA THR A 57 4.06 -19.42 -12.02
C THR A 57 4.28 -18.22 -11.11
N ALA A 58 5.01 -18.44 -10.00
CA ALA A 58 5.47 -17.37 -9.14
C ALA A 58 6.86 -17.69 -8.59
N VAL A 59 7.67 -16.64 -8.47
CA VAL A 59 8.99 -16.68 -7.82
C VAL A 59 9.00 -15.63 -6.71
N VAL A 60 9.45 -16.02 -5.52
CA VAL A 60 9.57 -15.14 -4.36
C VAL A 60 10.97 -15.30 -3.78
N ASN A 61 11.71 -14.21 -3.67
CA ASN A 61 13.08 -14.20 -3.17
C ASN A 61 14.01 -15.22 -3.89
N GLY A 62 13.81 -15.40 -5.21
CA GLY A 62 14.55 -16.36 -6.03
C GLY A 62 14.05 -17.81 -5.97
N TYR A 63 13.08 -18.11 -5.12
CA TYR A 63 12.51 -19.45 -4.94
C TYR A 63 11.18 -19.60 -5.68
N ARG A 64 10.96 -20.75 -6.31
CA ARG A 64 9.76 -21.03 -7.11
C ARG A 64 8.64 -21.65 -6.25
N VAL A 65 7.46 -21.03 -6.28
CA VAL A 65 6.26 -21.54 -5.60
C VAL A 65 5.88 -22.92 -6.13
N GLY A 66 5.60 -23.86 -5.21
CA GLY A 66 5.28 -25.25 -5.56
C GLY A 66 6.50 -26.15 -5.78
N GLN A 67 7.72 -25.63 -5.72
CA GLN A 67 8.96 -26.40 -5.80
C GLN A 67 9.85 -26.15 -4.55
N ASP A 68 10.02 -24.89 -4.17
CA ASP A 68 10.93 -24.47 -3.11
C ASP A 68 10.15 -23.97 -1.87
N ASP A 69 9.00 -24.53 -1.57
CA ASP A 69 8.05 -24.03 -0.58
C ASP A 69 8.63 -23.84 0.82
N ILE A 70 9.55 -24.73 1.25
CA ILE A 70 10.23 -24.60 2.53
C ILE A 70 11.15 -23.38 2.56
N ASN A 71 11.90 -23.15 1.48
CA ASN A 71 12.81 -22.01 1.37
C ASN A 71 12.03 -20.69 1.31
N ILE A 72 10.89 -20.66 0.61
CA ILE A 72 9.99 -19.50 0.60
C ILE A 72 9.55 -19.21 2.04
N ARG A 73 8.97 -20.19 2.75
CA ARG A 73 8.47 -19.99 4.12
C ARG A 73 9.55 -19.55 5.11
N ARG A 74 10.80 -19.99 4.93
CA ARG A 74 11.95 -19.55 5.74
C ARG A 74 12.42 -18.14 5.41
N SER A 75 12.15 -17.64 4.21
CA SER A 75 12.64 -16.35 3.72
C SER A 75 11.61 -15.22 3.77
N VAL A 76 10.35 -15.51 4.13
CA VAL A 76 9.25 -14.54 4.18
C VAL A 76 8.66 -14.42 5.58
N GLY A 77 8.31 -13.19 5.96
CA GLY A 77 7.50 -12.91 7.13
C GLY A 77 6.05 -12.65 6.74
N ILE A 78 5.10 -13.10 7.56
CA ILE A 78 3.68 -12.95 7.26
C ILE A 78 2.96 -12.39 8.47
N LEU A 79 2.26 -11.27 8.27
CA LEU A 79 1.23 -10.76 9.14
C LEU A 79 -0.12 -11.04 8.49
N THR A 80 -0.97 -11.83 9.15
CA THR A 80 -2.33 -12.11 8.70
C THR A 80 -3.32 -11.17 9.40
N GLU A 81 -4.47 -10.92 8.79
CA GLU A 81 -5.56 -10.08 9.35
C GLU A 81 -5.96 -10.51 10.78
N THR A 82 -5.94 -11.80 11.06
CA THR A 82 -6.21 -12.35 12.39
C THR A 82 -4.99 -13.15 12.85
N PRO A 83 -4.04 -12.51 13.52
CA PRO A 83 -2.85 -13.21 13.99
C PRO A 83 -3.20 -14.12 15.15
N GLY A 84 -3.11 -15.43 14.95
CA GLY A 84 -3.26 -16.43 16.01
C GLY A 84 -2.11 -16.33 16.99
N MET A 85 -2.40 -16.03 18.24
CA MET A 85 -1.47 -16.09 19.37
C MET A 85 -1.95 -17.14 20.38
N TYR A 86 -1.03 -17.68 21.15
CA TYR A 86 -1.37 -18.52 22.29
C TYR A 86 -1.78 -17.62 23.45
N ASP A 87 -3.06 -17.36 23.60
CA ASP A 87 -3.62 -16.37 24.53
C ASP A 87 -3.21 -16.63 26.00
N GLY A 88 -3.03 -17.90 26.40
CA GLY A 88 -2.58 -18.29 27.74
C GLY A 88 -1.08 -18.15 28.01
N LEU A 89 -0.28 -17.86 26.98
CA LEU A 89 1.16 -17.68 27.10
C LEU A 89 1.51 -16.20 27.12
N SER A 90 2.62 -15.87 27.80
CA SER A 90 3.17 -14.51 27.76
C SER A 90 3.59 -14.10 26.34
N ALA A 91 3.69 -12.78 26.09
CA ALA A 91 4.15 -12.26 24.82
C ALA A 91 5.54 -12.80 24.45
N GLU A 92 6.49 -12.79 25.40
CA GLU A 92 7.82 -13.33 25.22
C GLU A 92 7.78 -14.83 24.89
N ARG A 93 6.97 -15.62 25.60
CA ARG A 93 6.86 -17.06 25.36
C ARG A 93 6.28 -17.37 23.99
N ASN A 94 5.28 -16.60 23.57
CA ASN A 94 4.75 -16.68 22.20
C ASN A 94 5.86 -16.52 21.17
N LEU A 95 6.67 -15.48 21.28
CA LEU A 95 7.74 -15.20 20.32
C LEU A 95 8.86 -16.23 20.37
N LEU A 96 9.26 -16.71 21.56
CA LEU A 96 10.29 -17.74 21.71
C LEU A 96 9.91 -19.06 21.01
N ILE A 97 8.62 -19.46 21.04
CA ILE A 97 8.15 -20.63 20.29
C ILE A 97 8.41 -20.46 18.78
N TYR A 98 8.05 -19.31 18.21
CA TYR A 98 8.27 -19.05 16.79
C TYR A 98 9.76 -18.89 16.46
N ALA A 99 10.54 -18.24 17.32
CA ALA A 99 11.97 -18.12 17.14
C ALA A 99 12.66 -19.51 17.09
N SER A 100 12.19 -20.45 17.91
CA SER A 100 12.64 -21.85 17.87
C SER A 100 12.24 -22.55 16.56
N LEU A 101 11.01 -22.35 16.08
CA LEU A 101 10.53 -22.95 14.82
C LEU A 101 11.32 -22.44 13.59
N TYR A 102 11.75 -21.17 13.62
CA TYR A 102 12.58 -20.58 12.58
C TYR A 102 14.09 -20.79 12.78
N GLU A 103 14.49 -21.53 13.81
CA GLU A 103 15.90 -21.83 14.12
C GLU A 103 16.74 -20.55 14.27
N VAL A 104 16.16 -19.52 14.92
CA VAL A 104 16.84 -18.24 15.18
C VAL A 104 18.05 -18.47 16.08
N LYS A 105 19.23 -17.95 15.70
CA LYS A 105 20.51 -18.22 16.40
C LYS A 105 20.53 -17.72 17.84
N ASP A 106 19.99 -16.54 18.10
CA ASP A 106 19.83 -15.94 19.43
C ASP A 106 18.38 -15.54 19.65
N PRO A 107 17.52 -16.49 20.06
CA PRO A 107 16.10 -16.22 20.22
C PRO A 107 15.80 -15.13 21.25
N ALA A 108 16.56 -15.09 22.36
CA ALA A 108 16.32 -14.13 23.43
C ALA A 108 16.62 -12.70 22.98
N ALA A 109 17.75 -12.47 22.35
CA ALA A 109 18.13 -11.15 21.82
C ALA A 109 17.16 -10.66 20.73
N GLN A 110 16.73 -11.55 19.82
CA GLN A 110 15.76 -11.18 18.77
C GLN A 110 14.37 -10.85 19.34
N VAL A 111 13.91 -11.62 20.32
CA VAL A 111 12.64 -11.35 21.01
C VAL A 111 12.72 -10.01 21.75
N GLU A 112 13.79 -9.75 22.49
CA GLU A 112 14.00 -8.45 23.15
C GLU A 112 14.03 -7.30 22.15
N LYS A 113 14.80 -7.43 21.06
CA LYS A 113 14.90 -6.42 19.99
C LYS A 113 13.51 -6.01 19.51
N TYR A 114 12.70 -6.94 19.05
CA TYR A 114 11.41 -6.62 18.45
C TYR A 114 10.34 -6.21 19.47
N LEU A 115 10.37 -6.74 20.69
CA LEU A 115 9.47 -6.27 21.75
C LEU A 115 9.79 -4.83 22.16
N ARG A 116 11.08 -4.43 22.18
CA ARG A 116 11.47 -3.03 22.45
C ARG A 116 11.06 -2.09 21.30
N MET A 117 11.37 -2.46 20.05
CA MET A 117 11.01 -1.67 18.88
C MET A 117 9.51 -1.40 18.79
N LEU A 118 8.69 -2.34 19.23
CA LEU A 118 7.23 -2.25 19.19
C LEU A 118 6.60 -1.83 20.53
N GLU A 119 7.42 -1.37 21.48
CA GLU A 119 6.98 -0.86 22.80
C GLU A 119 6.18 -1.90 23.63
N LEU A 120 6.56 -3.17 23.52
CA LEU A 120 5.93 -4.27 24.27
C LEU A 120 6.83 -4.88 25.34
N TRP A 121 8.07 -4.41 25.47
CA TRP A 121 9.06 -5.04 26.36
C TRP A 121 8.62 -5.08 27.83
N ASP A 122 8.03 -3.99 28.33
CA ASP A 122 7.59 -3.90 29.73
C ASP A 122 6.39 -4.82 30.04
N ARG A 123 5.69 -5.24 28.99
CA ARG A 123 4.55 -6.14 29.07
C ARG A 123 4.87 -7.56 28.59
N ARG A 124 6.17 -7.89 28.39
CA ARG A 124 6.61 -9.18 27.84
C ARG A 124 6.15 -10.39 28.63
N GLY A 125 5.99 -10.24 29.95
CA GLY A 125 5.55 -11.30 30.87
C GLY A 125 4.03 -11.51 30.90
N ASP A 126 3.25 -10.56 30.36
CA ASP A 126 1.81 -10.63 30.41
C ASP A 126 1.25 -11.64 29.39
N PRO A 127 0.17 -12.35 29.71
CA PRO A 127 -0.52 -13.22 28.78
C PRO A 127 -0.98 -12.46 27.53
N ALA A 128 -0.72 -12.99 26.33
CA ALA A 128 -1.12 -12.36 25.07
C ALA A 128 -2.64 -12.18 24.97
N GLY A 129 -3.43 -13.02 25.66
CA GLY A 129 -4.88 -12.89 25.74
C GLY A 129 -5.35 -11.59 26.40
N ALA A 130 -4.55 -11.02 27.34
CA ALA A 130 -4.83 -9.77 28.03
C ALA A 130 -4.44 -8.52 27.23
N PHE A 131 -3.80 -8.68 26.06
CA PHE A 131 -3.37 -7.58 25.22
C PHE A 131 -4.55 -6.93 24.50
N SER A 132 -4.48 -5.60 24.36
CA SER A 132 -5.38 -4.87 23.47
C SER A 132 -5.21 -5.36 22.03
N LYS A 133 -6.14 -5.04 21.14
CA LYS A 133 -6.05 -5.41 19.72
C LYS A 133 -4.77 -4.85 19.09
N GLY A 134 -4.41 -3.60 19.40
CA GLY A 134 -3.18 -2.97 18.94
C GLY A 134 -1.93 -3.66 19.45
N MET A 135 -1.89 -4.06 20.73
CA MET A 135 -0.78 -4.82 21.29
C MET A 135 -0.66 -6.21 20.66
N LYS A 136 -1.77 -6.89 20.39
CA LYS A 136 -1.77 -8.17 19.66
C LYS A 136 -1.23 -8.01 18.24
N GLN A 137 -1.55 -6.91 17.56
CA GLN A 137 -1.04 -6.60 16.23
C GLN A 137 0.48 -6.33 16.26
N LYS A 138 0.95 -5.50 17.19
CA LYS A 138 2.38 -5.27 17.44
C LYS A 138 3.12 -6.60 17.70
N LEU A 139 2.56 -7.47 18.54
CA LEU A 139 3.13 -8.78 18.83
C LEU A 139 3.20 -9.70 17.58
N ALA A 140 2.18 -9.62 16.72
CA ALA A 140 2.15 -10.37 15.47
C ALA A 140 3.19 -9.87 14.46
N ILE A 141 3.42 -8.56 14.41
CA ILE A 141 4.49 -7.95 13.62
C ILE A 141 5.86 -8.44 14.15
N ALA A 142 6.07 -8.39 15.47
CA ALA A 142 7.30 -8.94 16.07
C ALA A 142 7.54 -10.38 15.63
N ARG A 143 6.50 -11.22 15.70
CA ARG A 143 6.56 -12.63 15.27
C ARG A 143 6.98 -12.77 13.80
N ALA A 144 6.43 -11.95 12.91
CA ALA A 144 6.72 -12.02 11.48
C ALA A 144 8.18 -11.65 11.15
N LEU A 145 8.88 -11.00 12.08
CA LEU A 145 10.23 -10.47 11.90
C LEU A 145 11.35 -11.27 12.60
N LEU A 146 11.00 -12.20 13.49
CA LEU A 146 11.98 -12.92 14.33
C LEU A 146 13.16 -13.53 13.57
N HIS A 147 12.92 -14.02 12.35
CA HIS A 147 13.93 -14.66 11.50
C HIS A 147 14.51 -13.69 10.45
N GLU A 148 14.28 -12.40 10.60
CA GLU A 148 14.78 -11.33 9.75
C GLU A 148 14.52 -11.55 8.24
N PRO A 149 13.27 -11.76 7.83
CA PRO A 149 12.93 -12.06 6.45
C PRO A 149 13.26 -10.89 5.51
N ARG A 150 13.68 -11.20 4.28
CA ARG A 150 13.88 -10.19 3.23
C ARG A 150 12.57 -9.69 2.62
N VAL A 151 11.53 -10.51 2.66
CA VAL A 151 10.21 -10.21 2.10
C VAL A 151 9.17 -10.30 3.20
N LEU A 152 8.34 -9.27 3.32
CA LEU A 152 7.24 -9.20 4.28
C LEU A 152 5.90 -9.11 3.54
N PHE A 153 4.95 -9.92 3.96
CA PHE A 153 3.56 -9.83 3.54
C PHE A 153 2.71 -9.38 4.72
N LEU A 154 2.10 -8.20 4.59
CA LEU A 154 1.31 -7.57 5.65
C LEU A 154 -0.15 -7.47 5.16
N ASP A 155 -1.03 -8.27 5.74
CA ASP A 155 -2.46 -8.26 5.41
C ASP A 155 -3.20 -7.39 6.43
N GLU A 156 -3.70 -6.23 5.97
CA GLU A 156 -4.39 -5.20 6.77
C GLU A 156 -3.60 -4.77 8.02
N PRO A 157 -2.34 -4.29 7.90
CA PRO A 157 -1.44 -4.10 9.04
C PRO A 157 -1.93 -3.08 10.07
N THR A 158 -2.75 -2.10 9.67
CA THR A 158 -3.31 -1.06 10.57
C THR A 158 -4.81 -1.22 10.83
N ALA A 159 -5.42 -2.31 10.36
CA ALA A 159 -6.86 -2.50 10.51
C ALA A 159 -7.29 -2.52 11.97
N ALA A 160 -8.29 -1.70 12.27
CA ALA A 160 -8.90 -1.59 13.60
C ALA A 160 -7.91 -1.25 14.74
N LEU A 161 -6.81 -0.56 14.41
CA LEU A 161 -5.95 0.12 15.37
C LEU A 161 -6.46 1.54 15.61
N ASP A 162 -6.20 2.06 16.81
CA ASP A 162 -6.33 3.49 17.07
C ASP A 162 -5.30 4.30 16.25
N PRO A 163 -5.49 5.62 16.09
CA PRO A 163 -4.60 6.43 15.25
C PRO A 163 -3.13 6.40 15.68
N GLU A 164 -2.84 6.30 16.97
CA GLU A 164 -1.47 6.26 17.51
C GLU A 164 -0.79 4.93 17.18
N ALA A 165 -1.45 3.82 17.48
CA ALA A 165 -0.94 2.49 17.12
C ALA A 165 -0.77 2.31 15.60
N ALA A 166 -1.71 2.84 14.79
CA ALA A 166 -1.60 2.80 13.34
C ALA A 166 -0.42 3.67 12.83
N HIS A 167 -0.15 4.81 13.47
CA HIS A 167 1.00 5.64 13.14
C HIS A 167 2.31 4.90 13.40
N LEU A 168 2.47 4.31 14.57
CA LEU A 168 3.66 3.54 14.94
C LEU A 168 3.91 2.38 13.96
N VAL A 169 2.85 1.65 13.57
CA VAL A 169 2.99 0.56 12.58
C VAL A 169 3.45 1.10 11.22
N ARG A 170 2.95 2.26 10.78
CA ARG A 170 3.40 2.89 9.52
C ARG A 170 4.86 3.34 9.58
N GLU A 171 5.27 3.98 10.67
CA GLU A 171 6.69 4.36 10.86
C GLU A 171 7.58 3.13 10.83
N PHE A 172 7.18 2.08 11.53
CA PHE A 172 7.90 0.82 11.52
C PHE A 172 8.02 0.17 10.12
N ILE A 173 6.95 0.19 9.30
CA ILE A 173 7.02 -0.26 7.90
C ILE A 173 8.02 0.60 7.10
N SER A 174 8.05 1.91 7.36
CA SER A 174 9.00 2.82 6.72
C SER A 174 10.46 2.52 7.12
N GLU A 175 10.72 2.20 8.39
CA GLU A 175 12.04 1.79 8.87
C GLU A 175 12.51 0.50 8.18
N LEU A 176 11.64 -0.52 8.11
CA LEU A 176 11.94 -1.77 7.44
C LEU A 176 12.24 -1.59 5.94
N ARG A 177 11.55 -0.64 5.29
CA ARG A 177 11.86 -0.23 3.92
C ARG A 177 13.26 0.37 3.82
N HIS A 178 13.65 1.26 4.75
CA HIS A 178 14.99 1.84 4.78
C HIS A 178 16.09 0.80 5.04
N GLU A 179 15.77 -0.29 5.74
CA GLU A 179 16.64 -1.47 5.86
C GLU A 179 16.76 -2.29 4.56
N GLY A 180 16.07 -1.91 3.48
CA GLY A 180 16.09 -2.60 2.19
C GLY A 180 15.17 -3.81 2.10
N ARG A 181 14.22 -3.98 3.01
CA ARG A 181 13.25 -5.09 2.96
C ARG A 181 12.17 -4.82 1.90
N THR A 182 11.78 -5.85 1.19
CA THR A 182 10.66 -5.81 0.25
C THR A 182 9.37 -6.08 1.02
N ILE A 183 8.38 -5.21 0.88
CA ILE A 183 7.15 -5.29 1.66
C ILE A 183 5.94 -5.32 0.72
N VAL A 184 5.07 -6.29 0.90
CA VAL A 184 3.77 -6.36 0.22
C VAL A 184 2.67 -6.06 1.24
N VAL A 185 1.94 -4.99 1.02
CA VAL A 185 0.83 -4.56 1.86
C VAL A 185 -0.48 -4.86 1.16
N CYS A 186 -1.33 -5.69 1.75
CA CYS A 186 -2.71 -5.85 1.32
C CYS A 186 -3.59 -4.98 2.17
N THR A 187 -4.31 -4.04 1.54
CA THR A 187 -5.23 -3.17 2.27
C THR A 187 -6.42 -2.78 1.41
N HIS A 188 -7.52 -2.44 2.05
CA HIS A 188 -8.65 -1.73 1.44
C HIS A 188 -8.65 -0.24 1.82
N ASN A 189 -7.72 0.18 2.69
CA ASN A 189 -7.55 1.57 3.11
C ASN A 189 -6.68 2.32 2.11
N LEU A 190 -7.32 3.22 1.36
CA LEU A 190 -6.68 3.98 0.28
C LEU A 190 -5.65 5.00 0.79
N ASP A 191 -5.91 5.60 1.96
CA ASP A 191 -4.97 6.53 2.58
C ASP A 191 -3.69 5.83 3.05
N GLU A 192 -3.83 4.60 3.54
CA GLU A 192 -2.68 3.77 3.93
C GLU A 192 -1.85 3.40 2.70
N ALA A 193 -2.50 2.93 1.63
CA ALA A 193 -1.83 2.59 0.38
C ALA A 193 -1.11 3.81 -0.22
N ASP A 194 -1.72 5.01 -0.18
CA ASP A 194 -1.13 6.26 -0.68
C ASP A 194 0.12 6.69 0.10
N ARG A 195 0.13 6.44 1.40
CA ARG A 195 1.24 6.86 2.29
C ARG A 195 2.41 5.90 2.30
N LEU A 196 2.14 4.59 2.18
CA LEU A 196 3.14 3.56 2.38
C LEU A 196 3.73 3.01 1.10
N CYS A 197 2.93 2.93 0.01
CA CYS A 197 3.30 2.14 -1.14
C CYS A 197 4.01 2.96 -2.23
N ASP A 198 5.09 2.43 -2.77
CA ASP A 198 5.77 2.97 -3.95
C ASP A 198 4.92 2.77 -5.21
N ARG A 199 4.34 1.58 -5.34
CA ARG A 199 3.40 1.21 -6.40
C ARG A 199 2.22 0.47 -5.83
N ILE A 200 1.08 0.62 -6.48
CA ILE A 200 -0.19 0.02 -6.08
C ILE A 200 -0.77 -0.76 -7.25
N ALA A 201 -1.09 -2.02 -6.99
CA ALA A 201 -1.93 -2.85 -7.85
C ALA A 201 -3.39 -2.71 -7.43
N VAL A 202 -4.24 -2.16 -8.27
CA VAL A 202 -5.69 -2.18 -8.07
C VAL A 202 -6.21 -3.53 -8.56
N PHE A 203 -6.87 -4.26 -7.66
CA PHE A 203 -7.15 -5.67 -7.85
C PHE A 203 -8.62 -6.03 -7.53
N LYS A 204 -9.25 -6.77 -8.46
CA LYS A 204 -10.61 -7.32 -8.31
C LYS A 204 -10.66 -8.66 -9.06
N THR A 205 -10.24 -9.74 -8.38
CA THR A 205 -10.05 -11.09 -8.97
C THR A 205 -8.94 -11.09 -10.04
N ARG A 206 -8.84 -10.04 -10.83
CA ARG A 206 -7.79 -9.77 -11.82
C ARG A 206 -7.11 -8.43 -11.54
N LEU A 207 -5.92 -8.28 -12.05
CA LEU A 207 -5.20 -7.02 -12.03
C LEU A 207 -5.90 -6.02 -12.97
N LEU A 208 -6.25 -4.85 -12.45
CA LEU A 208 -6.83 -3.76 -13.25
C LEU A 208 -5.74 -2.80 -13.73
N VAL A 209 -4.86 -2.39 -12.83
CA VAL A 209 -3.76 -1.47 -13.13
C VAL A 209 -2.68 -1.59 -12.06
N VAL A 210 -1.41 -1.30 -12.41
CA VAL A 210 -0.30 -1.12 -11.48
C VAL A 210 0.44 0.15 -11.84
N ASP A 211 0.55 1.08 -10.91
CA ASP A 211 1.42 2.25 -11.05
C ASP A 211 1.69 2.91 -9.69
N THR A 212 2.49 3.98 -9.68
CA THR A 212 2.66 4.81 -8.49
C THR A 212 1.34 5.54 -8.15
N PRO A 213 1.08 5.87 -6.88
CA PRO A 213 -0.12 6.63 -6.49
C PRO A 213 -0.32 7.92 -7.31
N ALA A 214 0.77 8.65 -7.58
CA ALA A 214 0.75 9.88 -8.36
C ALA A 214 0.33 9.63 -9.82
N ARG A 215 0.88 8.60 -10.47
CA ARG A 215 0.53 8.25 -11.86
C ARG A 215 -0.88 7.73 -11.98
N LEU A 216 -1.35 6.92 -11.03
CA LEU A 216 -2.74 6.46 -11.00
C LEU A 216 -3.72 7.64 -11.00
N ARG A 217 -3.44 8.67 -10.18
CA ARG A 217 -4.25 9.91 -10.16
C ARG A 217 -4.23 10.63 -11.50
N SER A 218 -3.04 10.82 -12.07
CA SER A 218 -2.92 11.57 -13.35
C SER A 218 -3.51 10.82 -14.56
N GLN A 219 -3.42 9.49 -14.60
CA GLN A 219 -4.01 8.69 -15.66
C GLN A 219 -5.54 8.74 -15.68
N VAL A 220 -6.17 8.74 -14.50
CA VAL A 220 -7.64 8.71 -14.39
C VAL A 220 -8.26 10.10 -14.55
N PHE A 221 -7.64 11.14 -13.99
CA PHE A 221 -8.24 12.48 -13.91
C PHE A 221 -7.51 13.56 -14.67
N GLY A 222 -6.35 13.26 -15.26
CA GLY A 222 -5.42 14.27 -15.75
C GLY A 222 -4.84 15.11 -14.62
N ARG A 223 -3.91 15.99 -14.93
CA ARG A 223 -3.35 16.95 -13.98
C ARG A 223 -4.17 18.25 -14.07
N LYS A 224 -4.59 18.77 -12.92
CA LYS A 224 -5.40 19.99 -12.84
C LYS A 224 -4.77 20.98 -11.88
N SER A 225 -4.68 22.23 -12.31
CA SER A 225 -4.33 23.35 -11.45
C SER A 225 -5.58 24.13 -11.08
N VAL A 226 -5.63 24.61 -9.85
CA VAL A 226 -6.68 25.46 -9.32
C VAL A 226 -6.08 26.82 -9.01
N PHE A 227 -6.56 27.84 -9.70
CA PHE A 227 -6.21 29.23 -9.42
C PHE A 227 -7.35 29.83 -8.60
N HIS A 228 -7.09 30.15 -7.36
CA HIS A 228 -8.02 30.85 -6.48
C HIS A 228 -7.93 32.33 -6.78
N LEU A 229 -9.05 32.93 -7.19
CA LEU A 229 -9.16 34.32 -7.61
C LEU A 229 -10.08 35.06 -6.63
N ARG A 230 -9.89 36.37 -6.47
CA ARG A 230 -10.85 37.19 -5.72
C ARG A 230 -12.21 37.23 -6.40
N GLN A 231 -12.20 37.33 -7.72
CA GLN A 231 -13.37 37.21 -8.60
C GLN A 231 -12.94 36.40 -9.82
N ALA A 232 -13.79 35.53 -10.30
CA ALA A 232 -13.50 34.63 -11.41
C ALA A 232 -14.58 34.79 -12.53
N PRO A 233 -14.56 35.87 -13.31
CA PRO A 233 -15.46 36.02 -14.44
C PRO A 233 -15.14 34.98 -15.53
N GLN A 234 -16.17 34.56 -16.27
CA GLN A 234 -16.06 33.51 -17.32
C GLN A 234 -15.01 33.87 -18.39
N ALA A 235 -14.84 35.15 -18.71
CA ALA A 235 -13.83 35.61 -19.65
C ALA A 235 -12.39 35.14 -19.34
N LEU A 236 -12.05 34.93 -18.07
CA LEU A 236 -10.73 34.40 -17.69
C LEU A 236 -10.57 32.93 -18.10
N ALA A 237 -11.63 32.14 -17.96
CA ALA A 237 -11.59 30.74 -18.41
C ALA A 237 -11.52 30.68 -19.96
N ASP A 238 -12.25 31.54 -20.65
CA ASP A 238 -12.25 31.63 -22.13
C ASP A 238 -10.85 31.98 -22.64
N ALA A 239 -10.19 32.98 -22.04
CA ALA A 239 -8.83 33.40 -22.40
C ALA A 239 -7.80 32.28 -22.15
N VAL A 240 -7.90 31.57 -21.01
CA VAL A 240 -6.99 30.48 -20.68
C VAL A 240 -7.25 29.23 -21.53
N SER A 241 -8.51 28.97 -21.90
CA SER A 241 -8.87 27.84 -22.78
C SER A 241 -8.26 27.95 -24.18
N GLY A 242 -7.92 29.15 -24.65
CA GLY A 242 -7.28 29.38 -25.94
C GLY A 242 -5.77 29.01 -25.97
N LEU A 243 -5.16 28.68 -24.87
CA LEU A 243 -3.74 28.36 -24.80
C LEU A 243 -3.44 26.95 -25.30
N PRO A 244 -2.36 26.74 -26.08
CA PRO A 244 -2.10 25.47 -26.76
C PRO A 244 -1.82 24.29 -25.83
N TYR A 245 -1.43 24.53 -24.58
CA TYR A 245 -1.12 23.54 -23.55
C TYR A 245 -2.27 23.32 -22.56
N VAL A 246 -3.39 24.01 -22.74
CA VAL A 246 -4.59 23.87 -21.91
C VAL A 246 -5.61 22.98 -22.59
N LYS A 247 -5.97 21.86 -21.92
CA LYS A 247 -6.98 20.93 -22.43
C LYS A 247 -8.40 21.36 -22.10
N ASN A 248 -8.57 21.96 -20.92
CA ASN A 248 -9.85 22.47 -20.47
C ASN A 248 -9.64 23.53 -19.38
N ALA A 249 -10.45 24.58 -19.37
CA ALA A 249 -10.52 25.56 -18.31
C ALA A 249 -12.00 25.86 -17.97
N GLN A 250 -12.30 25.88 -16.66
CA GLN A 250 -13.67 26.14 -16.19
C GLN A 250 -13.66 26.92 -14.89
N ILE A 251 -14.67 27.76 -14.69
CA ILE A 251 -14.90 28.46 -13.44
C ILE A 251 -15.82 27.63 -12.56
N LEU A 252 -15.43 27.51 -11.29
CA LEU A 252 -16.24 26.97 -10.22
C LEU A 252 -16.10 27.89 -9.01
N ASP A 253 -17.14 28.62 -8.67
CA ASP A 253 -17.14 29.74 -7.73
C ASP A 253 -16.03 30.75 -8.09
N ASN A 254 -15.16 31.10 -7.14
CA ASN A 254 -14.01 31.99 -7.37
C ASN A 254 -12.72 31.23 -7.72
N LYS A 255 -12.83 30.06 -8.37
CA LYS A 255 -11.72 29.24 -8.76
C LYS A 255 -11.73 28.96 -10.26
N LEU A 256 -10.59 29.16 -10.90
CA LEU A 256 -10.35 28.70 -12.25
C LEU A 256 -9.65 27.34 -12.18
N LEU A 257 -10.30 26.30 -12.68
CA LEU A 257 -9.76 24.95 -12.80
C LEU A 257 -9.23 24.77 -14.20
N VAL A 258 -7.95 24.47 -14.32
CA VAL A 258 -7.28 24.27 -15.61
C VAL A 258 -6.70 22.85 -15.68
N THR A 259 -7.05 22.13 -16.75
CA THR A 259 -6.50 20.79 -17.04
C THR A 259 -5.36 20.94 -18.05
N LEU A 260 -4.16 20.47 -17.69
CA LEU A 260 -2.93 20.58 -18.48
C LEU A 260 -1.99 19.41 -18.23
N ASP A 261 -1.03 19.17 -19.14
CA ASP A 261 -0.11 18.03 -19.00
C ASP A 261 1.05 18.34 -18.04
N ASP A 262 1.56 19.56 -18.06
CA ASP A 262 2.69 20.00 -17.24
C ASP A 262 2.35 21.28 -16.45
N PRO A 263 1.74 21.14 -15.25
CA PRO A 263 1.42 22.26 -14.38
C PRO A 263 2.66 23.09 -13.96
N GLU A 264 3.76 22.42 -13.68
CA GLU A 264 4.98 23.09 -13.20
C GLU A 264 5.54 24.06 -14.24
N ALA A 265 5.59 23.63 -15.50
CA ALA A 265 6.06 24.47 -16.60
C ALA A 265 5.05 25.60 -16.97
N ASN A 266 3.74 25.29 -16.92
CA ASN A 266 2.73 26.17 -17.53
C ASN A 266 1.98 27.06 -16.53
N ASN A 267 1.92 26.71 -15.24
CA ASN A 267 1.25 27.55 -14.23
C ASN A 267 1.81 28.97 -14.15
N PRO A 268 3.16 29.22 -14.21
CA PRO A 268 3.69 30.58 -14.16
C PRO A 268 3.19 31.47 -15.33
N ASP A 269 3.02 30.87 -16.50
CA ASP A 269 2.51 31.60 -17.70
C ASP A 269 1.03 31.94 -17.55
N ILE A 270 0.23 30.96 -17.10
CA ILE A 270 -1.21 31.20 -16.81
C ILE A 270 -1.37 32.30 -15.76
N VAL A 271 -0.56 32.33 -14.70
CA VAL A 271 -0.59 33.40 -13.68
C VAL A 271 -0.32 34.75 -14.31
N ARG A 272 0.69 34.91 -15.22
CA ARG A 272 1.02 36.16 -15.88
C ARG A 272 -0.16 36.63 -16.74
N ILE A 273 -0.79 35.70 -17.48
CA ILE A 273 -1.97 36.03 -18.33
C ILE A 273 -3.13 36.48 -17.44
N LEU A 274 -3.46 35.78 -16.38
CA LEU A 274 -4.55 36.15 -15.47
C LEU A 274 -4.31 37.51 -14.83
N VAL A 275 -3.11 37.81 -14.35
CA VAL A 275 -2.76 39.13 -13.80
C VAL A 275 -2.81 40.19 -14.86
N GLY A 276 -2.32 39.90 -16.07
CA GLY A 276 -2.42 40.84 -17.23
C GLY A 276 -3.85 41.19 -17.63
N LEU A 277 -4.81 40.28 -17.37
CA LEU A 277 -6.24 40.48 -17.55
C LEU A 277 -6.93 41.16 -16.34
N GLY A 278 -6.16 41.58 -15.33
CA GLY A 278 -6.66 42.26 -14.13
C GLY A 278 -7.21 41.33 -13.06
N ALA A 279 -6.93 40.03 -13.14
CA ALA A 279 -7.35 39.09 -12.11
C ALA A 279 -6.45 39.15 -10.86
N ASP A 280 -7.05 39.18 -9.69
CA ASP A 280 -6.36 39.03 -8.39
C ASP A 280 -6.17 37.57 -8.06
N VAL A 281 -5.02 37.01 -8.42
CA VAL A 281 -4.65 35.61 -8.07
C VAL A 281 -4.22 35.55 -6.59
N GLN A 282 -4.99 34.84 -5.77
CA GLN A 282 -4.75 34.70 -4.35
C GLN A 282 -3.87 33.48 -4.03
N PHE A 283 -4.12 32.36 -4.72
CA PHE A 283 -3.45 31.11 -4.46
C PHE A 283 -3.49 30.21 -5.69
N VAL A 284 -2.42 29.42 -5.92
CA VAL A 284 -2.37 28.40 -6.98
C VAL A 284 -2.01 27.06 -6.33
N ALA A 285 -2.82 26.05 -6.62
CA ALA A 285 -2.60 24.70 -6.10
C ALA A 285 -2.87 23.65 -7.19
N GLU A 286 -2.27 22.48 -7.04
CA GLU A 286 -2.68 21.31 -7.80
C GLU A 286 -3.97 20.73 -7.19
N LEU A 287 -4.96 20.44 -8.02
CA LEU A 287 -6.17 19.72 -7.59
C LEU A 287 -5.81 18.26 -7.40
N ARG A 288 -5.38 17.91 -6.20
CA ARG A 288 -5.09 16.52 -5.85
C ARG A 288 -6.40 15.77 -5.62
N ARG A 289 -6.70 14.84 -6.49
CA ARG A 289 -7.75 13.85 -6.27
C ARG A 289 -7.26 12.78 -5.32
N SER A 290 -8.15 12.24 -4.49
CA SER A 290 -7.84 11.12 -3.62
C SER A 290 -7.62 9.84 -4.44
N LEU A 291 -6.91 8.86 -3.87
CA LEU A 291 -6.88 7.51 -4.43
C LEU A 291 -8.28 6.86 -4.42
N GLU A 292 -9.17 7.31 -3.54
CA GLU A 292 -10.55 6.86 -3.50
C GLU A 292 -11.30 7.20 -4.79
N ASP A 293 -11.17 8.43 -5.29
CA ASP A 293 -11.76 8.84 -6.56
C ASP A 293 -11.24 7.97 -7.72
N VAL A 294 -9.92 7.72 -7.75
CA VAL A 294 -9.26 6.84 -8.75
C VAL A 294 -9.83 5.42 -8.68
N TYR A 295 -9.85 4.87 -7.48
CA TYR A 295 -10.31 3.51 -7.23
C TYR A 295 -11.78 3.31 -7.65
N LEU A 296 -12.67 4.23 -7.25
CA LEU A 296 -14.08 4.18 -7.60
C LEU A 296 -14.31 4.24 -9.12
N GLN A 297 -13.49 5.04 -9.83
CA GLN A 297 -13.56 5.10 -11.28
C GLN A 297 -13.10 3.80 -11.95
N LEU A 298 -11.97 3.23 -11.51
CA LEU A 298 -11.43 2.00 -12.05
C LEU A 298 -12.37 0.79 -11.81
N ILE A 299 -12.98 0.70 -10.63
CA ILE A 299 -13.90 -0.40 -10.31
C ILE A 299 -15.22 -0.30 -11.08
N LYS A 300 -15.70 0.92 -11.38
CA LYS A 300 -16.92 1.12 -12.21
C LYS A 300 -16.69 0.76 -13.67
N SER A 301 -15.46 0.89 -14.17
CA SER A 301 -15.10 0.60 -15.56
C SER A 301 -14.72 -0.89 -15.79
N ALA A 302 -14.57 -1.69 -14.72
CA ALA A 302 -14.12 -3.09 -14.74
C ALA A 302 -15.26 -4.09 -14.49
#